data_ff9fbbee82828b188119daed237f57c9
#
_entry.id   ff9fbbee82828b188119daed237f57c9
#
_cell.length_a   1.000
_cell.length_b   1.000
_cell.length_c   1.000
_cell.angle_alpha   90.00
_cell.angle_beta   90.00
_cell.angle_gamma   90.00
#
_symmetry.space_group_name_H-M   'P 1'
#
loop_
_entity.id
_entity.type
_entity.pdbx_description
1 polymer ?
#
loop_
_entity_poly.entity_id
_entity_poly.type
_entity_poly.pdbx_seq_one_letter_code
_entity_poly.pdbx_strand_id
1 'polypeptide(L)'
;MIRKLRSLALSAGLLTIACSWGAQAQAPEGCAQHQARFPALLGKAPEEVRAALQAMPGVNTVRMGGPTTPMTRDYRIDRASMLIENGVVTQITCG
;
A
#
# COMPACT_ATOMS: atom_id res chain seq x y z
N MET A 1 -51.81 -25.40 -27.20
CA MET A 1 -51.28 -25.23 -26.99
C MET A 1 -50.30 -24.77 -26.72
N ILE A 2 -50.07 -24.65 -26.56
CA ILE A 2 -49.28 -24.37 -26.25
C ILE A 2 -48.36 -24.02 -25.77
N ARG A 3 -47.98 -23.95 -25.60
CA ARG A 3 -47.15 -23.79 -25.18
C ARG A 3 -46.16 -23.30 -24.81
N LYS A 4 -45.81 -23.19 -24.57
CA LYS A 4 -45.03 -22.92 -24.25
C LYS A 4 -44.10 -22.44 -23.96
N LEU A 5 -43.82 -22.42 -23.78
CA LEU A 5 -42.98 -22.16 -23.50
C LEU A 5 -42.13 -21.83 -23.08
N ARG A 6 -41.72 -21.78 -22.87
CA ARG A 6 -40.95 -21.63 -22.45
C ARG A 6 -39.94 -21.21 -22.28
N SER A 7 -39.62 -21.16 -22.25
CA SER A 7 -38.73 -20.85 -22.05
C SER A 7 -38.02 -20.34 -21.72
N LEU A 8 -37.69 -20.32 -21.62
CA LEU A 8 -36.98 -19.96 -21.23
C LEU A 8 -36.10 -19.54 -20.93
N ALA A 9 -35.68 -19.49 -20.86
CA ALA A 9 -34.96 -19.13 -20.50
C ALA A 9 -34.05 -18.87 -20.19
N LEU A 10 -33.76 -18.91 -20.08
CA LEU A 10 -32.98 -18.71 -19.74
C LEU A 10 -32.11 -18.24 -19.53
N SER A 11 -31.71 -18.18 -19.40
CA SER A 11 -31.03 -17.84 -19.13
C SER A 11 -30.19 -17.39 -18.81
N ALA A 12 -29.78 -17.33 -18.77
CA ALA A 12 -29.13 -16.94 -18.45
C ALA A 12 -28.24 -16.55 -17.92
N GLY A 13 -27.86 -16.52 -17.70
CA GLY A 13 -27.15 -16.18 -17.03
C GLY A 13 -26.08 -16.02 -16.87
N LEU A 14 -25.82 -16.07 -16.90
CA LEU A 14 -24.98 -15.99 -16.53
C LEU A 14 -23.97 -15.47 -16.48
N LEU A 15 -23.56 -15.51 -16.39
CA LEU A 15 -22.78 -15.12 -16.27
C LEU A 15 -21.91 -14.48 -15.88
N THR A 16 -21.39 -14.42 -15.88
CA THR A 16 -20.90 -13.65 -15.44
C THR A 16 -19.85 -13.58 -14.79
N ILE A 17 -19.63 -13.76 -14.36
CA ILE A 17 -18.87 -13.80 -13.56
C ILE A 17 -17.58 -13.70 -13.60
N ALA A 18 -17.17 -14.11 -13.97
CA ALA A 18 -15.90 -14.24 -14.11
C ALA A 18 -14.99 -13.14 -13.99
N CYS A 19 -15.34 -12.11 -14.16
CA CYS A 19 -14.50 -11.08 -14.17
C CYS A 19 -13.69 -10.89 -13.02
N SER A 20 -14.03 -11.45 -12.01
CA SER A 20 -13.28 -11.22 -10.83
C SER A 20 -11.87 -11.62 -10.90
N TRP A 21 -11.46 -12.32 -11.92
CA TRP A 21 -10.12 -12.72 -11.97
C TRP A 21 -9.15 -11.64 -11.99
N GLY A 22 -9.43 -10.54 -12.55
CA GLY A 22 -8.49 -9.48 -12.63
C GLY A 22 -8.10 -8.95 -11.31
N ALA A 23 -8.85 -9.25 -10.33
CA ALA A 23 -8.56 -8.77 -9.01
C ALA A 23 -7.45 -9.53 -8.35
N GLN A 24 -6.87 -10.45 -9.04
CA GLN A 24 -5.86 -11.27 -8.44
C GLN A 24 -4.55 -10.59 -8.23
N ALA A 25 -4.38 -9.39 -8.64
CA ALA A 25 -3.15 -8.69 -8.40
C ALA A 25 -2.87 -8.67 -6.91
N GLN A 26 -1.65 -8.95 -6.54
CA GLN A 26 -1.29 -8.99 -5.15
C GLN A 26 -1.29 -7.61 -4.55
N ALA A 27 -1.83 -7.49 -3.35
CA ALA A 27 -1.79 -6.23 -2.63
C ALA A 27 -0.39 -6.01 -2.10
N PRO A 28 0.05 -4.76 -2.02
CA PRO A 28 1.32 -4.45 -1.38
C PRO A 28 1.33 -4.90 0.07
N GLU A 29 2.50 -5.29 0.55
CA GLU A 29 2.67 -5.75 1.92
C GLU A 29 3.68 -4.90 2.63
N GLY A 30 3.69 -5.01 3.96
CA GLY A 30 4.63 -4.30 4.78
C GLY A 30 4.51 -2.80 4.62
N CYS A 31 5.64 -2.14 4.47
CA CYS A 31 5.66 -0.69 4.33
C CYS A 31 4.89 -0.22 3.10
N ALA A 32 5.00 -0.96 2.00
CA ALA A 32 4.45 -0.50 0.73
C ALA A 32 2.93 -0.35 0.75
N GLN A 33 2.25 -1.06 1.61
CA GLN A 33 0.79 -0.95 1.67
C GLN A 33 0.33 0.41 2.19
N HIS A 34 1.24 1.19 2.76
CA HIS A 34 0.92 2.48 3.34
C HIS A 34 1.44 3.65 2.53
N GLN A 35 1.97 3.43 1.35
CA GLN A 35 2.59 4.51 0.59
C GLN A 35 1.68 5.69 0.33
N ALA A 36 0.38 5.45 0.20
CA ALA A 36 -0.56 6.52 -0.06
C ALA A 36 -0.66 7.50 1.10
N ARG A 37 -0.22 7.10 2.30
CA ARG A 37 -0.29 7.97 3.47
C ARG A 37 0.95 8.81 3.66
N PHE A 38 2.04 8.48 2.98
CA PHE A 38 3.30 9.15 3.20
C PHE A 38 3.27 10.65 2.89
N PRO A 39 2.62 11.10 1.80
CA PRO A 39 2.62 12.53 1.53
C PRO A 39 2.05 13.39 2.66
N ALA A 40 1.10 12.86 3.41
CA ALA A 40 0.52 13.62 4.51
C ALA A 40 1.49 13.80 5.68
N LEU A 41 2.55 13.01 5.72
CA LEU A 41 3.52 13.07 6.80
C LEU A 41 4.72 13.96 6.47
N LEU A 42 4.85 14.36 5.23
CA LEU A 42 6.00 15.18 4.83
C LEU A 42 5.88 16.57 5.43
N GLY A 43 7.02 17.12 5.82
CA GLY A 43 7.06 18.43 6.43
C GLY A 43 6.86 18.42 7.93
N LYS A 44 6.62 17.26 8.50
CA LYS A 44 6.42 17.14 9.94
C LYS A 44 7.73 16.81 10.65
N ALA A 45 7.71 16.94 11.97
CA ALA A 45 8.88 16.63 12.78
C ALA A 45 9.20 15.14 12.72
N PRO A 46 10.49 14.78 12.71
CA PRO A 46 10.87 13.37 12.57
C PRO A 46 10.26 12.44 13.61
N GLU A 47 10.16 12.89 14.87
CA GLU A 47 9.61 12.05 15.89
C GLU A 47 8.13 11.77 15.68
N GLU A 48 7.41 12.75 15.20
CA GLU A 48 6.00 12.58 14.90
C GLU A 48 5.81 11.60 13.76
N VAL A 49 6.62 11.74 12.71
CA VAL A 49 6.54 10.84 11.56
C VAL A 49 6.95 9.43 11.95
N ARG A 50 7.99 9.31 12.77
CA ARG A 50 8.43 8.00 13.21
C ARG A 50 7.32 7.28 13.97
N ALA A 51 6.66 7.98 14.88
CA ALA A 51 5.58 7.38 15.64
C ALA A 51 4.44 6.94 14.73
N ALA A 52 4.11 7.76 13.74
CA ALA A 52 3.06 7.41 12.79
C ALA A 52 3.43 6.18 11.97
N LEU A 53 4.67 6.11 11.51
CA LEU A 53 5.11 4.97 10.72
C LEU A 53 5.15 3.69 11.53
N GLN A 54 5.62 3.77 12.77
CA GLN A 54 5.69 2.60 13.63
C GLN A 54 4.32 2.08 14.02
N ALA A 55 3.30 2.91 13.96
CA ALA A 55 1.94 2.49 14.26
C ALA A 55 1.29 1.79 13.08
N MET A 56 1.91 1.82 11.90
CA MET A 56 1.33 1.18 10.73
C MET A 56 1.60 -0.31 10.74
N PRO A 57 0.56 -1.13 10.54
CA PRO A 57 0.77 -2.58 10.51
C PRO A 57 1.74 -2.97 9.41
N GLY A 58 2.68 -3.84 9.73
CA GLY A 58 3.66 -4.29 8.76
C GLY A 58 4.92 -3.46 8.72
N VAL A 59 4.98 -2.35 9.44
CA VAL A 59 6.19 -1.53 9.56
C VAL A 59 6.78 -1.82 10.93
N ASN A 60 7.88 -2.56 10.95
CA ASN A 60 8.52 -2.92 12.22
C ASN A 60 9.74 -2.09 12.54
N THR A 61 10.31 -1.46 11.54
CA THR A 61 11.53 -0.68 11.71
C THR A 61 11.41 0.63 10.95
N VAL A 62 11.91 1.69 11.54
CA VAL A 62 11.97 2.99 10.86
C VAL A 62 13.42 3.43 10.85
N ARG A 63 13.94 3.73 9.65
CA ARG A 63 15.31 4.22 9.51
C ARG A 63 15.26 5.70 9.19
N MET A 64 16.10 6.47 9.87
CA MET A 64 16.14 7.91 9.70
C MET A 64 17.51 8.35 9.26
N GLY A 65 17.57 9.32 8.37
CA GLY A 65 18.84 9.88 7.97
C GLY A 65 18.67 11.18 7.25
N GLY A 66 19.76 11.91 7.11
CA GLY A 66 19.80 13.15 6.35
C GLY A 66 20.41 12.94 4.98
N PRO A 67 20.55 14.02 4.23
CA PRO A 67 21.08 13.92 2.85
C PRO A 67 22.47 13.31 2.76
N THR A 68 23.27 13.46 3.82
CA THR A 68 24.63 12.95 3.81
C THR A 68 24.79 11.68 4.63
N THR A 69 23.73 11.15 5.17
CA THR A 69 23.81 9.95 6.00
C THR A 69 23.95 8.73 5.09
N PRO A 70 24.99 7.89 5.28
CA PRO A 70 25.10 6.69 4.50
C PRO A 70 23.95 5.74 4.82
N MET A 71 23.37 5.16 3.79
CA MET A 71 22.31 4.18 3.95
C MET A 71 22.74 2.90 3.28
N THR A 72 22.42 1.78 3.92
CA THR A 72 22.69 0.49 3.32
C THR A 72 21.73 0.25 2.17
N ARG A 73 22.11 -0.61 1.27
CA ARG A 73 21.29 -0.89 0.09
C ARG A 73 20.38 -2.07 0.26
N ASP A 74 20.42 -2.71 1.41
CA ASP A 74 19.56 -3.85 1.66
C ASP A 74 18.12 -3.39 1.76
N TYR A 75 17.24 -4.09 1.09
CA TYR A 75 15.81 -3.80 1.12
C TYR A 75 15.14 -4.64 2.19
N ARG A 76 14.24 -4.01 2.96
CA ARG A 76 13.45 -4.74 3.94
C ARG A 76 12.00 -4.34 3.77
N ILE A 77 11.15 -5.35 3.59
CA ILE A 77 9.73 -5.10 3.33
C ILE A 77 9.04 -4.45 4.52
N ASP A 78 9.56 -4.65 5.72
CA ASP A 78 8.96 -4.13 6.95
C ASP A 78 9.63 -2.86 7.45
N ARG A 79 10.45 -2.21 6.63
CA ARG A 79 11.16 -1.02 7.05
C ARG A 79 10.75 0.20 6.23
N ALA A 80 10.48 1.29 6.93
CA ALA A 80 10.28 2.58 6.30
C ALA A 80 11.52 3.42 6.54
N SER A 81 11.97 4.15 5.53
CA SER A 81 13.13 5.02 5.65
C SER A 81 12.69 6.45 5.41
N MET A 82 13.07 7.36 6.29
CA MET A 82 12.73 8.76 6.12
C MET A 82 13.98 9.60 5.97
N LEU A 83 13.90 10.59 5.12
CA LEU A 83 14.94 11.55 4.90
C LEU A 83 14.58 12.83 5.62
N ILE A 84 15.51 13.35 6.42
CA ILE A 84 15.28 14.53 7.23
C ILE A 84 16.18 15.65 6.75
N GLU A 85 15.58 16.79 6.48
CA GLU A 85 16.31 17.99 6.08
C GLU A 85 15.72 19.18 6.80
N ASN A 86 16.59 20.01 7.34
CA ASN A 86 16.16 21.21 8.05
C ASN A 86 15.16 20.92 9.17
N GLY A 87 15.32 19.77 9.83
CA GLY A 87 14.49 19.45 10.97
C GLY A 87 13.14 18.85 10.65
N VAL A 88 12.82 18.64 9.38
CA VAL A 88 11.56 18.04 8.99
C VAL A 88 11.80 16.89 8.03
N VAL A 89 10.80 16.03 7.92
CA VAL A 89 10.88 14.89 7.02
C VAL A 89 10.51 15.35 5.62
N THR A 90 11.40 15.10 4.68
CA THR A 90 11.18 15.53 3.29
C THR A 90 10.88 14.39 2.34
N GLN A 91 11.17 13.15 2.76
CA GLN A 91 10.92 12.00 1.90
C GLN A 91 10.74 10.76 2.76
N ILE A 92 9.83 9.90 2.35
CA ILE A 92 9.60 8.61 3.02
C ILE A 92 9.58 7.55 1.94
N THR A 93 10.40 6.51 2.12
CA THR A 93 10.46 5.39 1.18
C THR A 93 10.42 4.09 1.95
N CYS A 94 10.09 3.02 1.26
CA CYS A 94 10.09 1.69 1.85
C CYS A 94 11.40 0.98 1.55
N GLY A 95 11.88 0.24 2.52
CA GLY A 95 13.11 -0.53 2.32
C GLY A 95 14.33 -0.08 3.08
#